data_829e79cc3b46601e925114e3db79117e
#
_entry.id   829e79cc3b46601e925114e3db79117e
#
_cell.length_a   1.000
_cell.length_b   1.000
_cell.length_c   1.000
_cell.angle_alpha   90.00
_cell.angle_beta   90.00
_cell.angle_gamma   90.00
#
_symmetry.space_group_name_H-M   'P 1'
#
loop_
_entity.id
_entity.type
_entity.pdbx_description
1 polymer ?
#
loop_
_entity_poly.entity_id
_entity_poly.type
_entity_poly.pdbx_seq_one_letter_code
_entity_poly.pdbx_strand_id
1 'polypeptide(L)'
;MEQKKRFKTIFISLLMVGAMLGFGYGVSTAAKHPDTAVSTGSTVSETPMVPANFSDLAEKVRPGVVNIQVVKKVKNVGFGFRNFPGNPFGDNNPFGDFFGPFSEGNPPGGFEQRGVGSGFVMSRDGYILTNNHVVEDADQINVKLANGKEYEGKIVGRDSKTDLALVKIEGASDLHPLKLGNSEDLKVGSWVVAVGSPFGLEQTVTAGIVSAKGRVIGSGPYDNFIQTDASINPGNSGG
;
A
#
# COMPACT_ATOMS: atom_id res chain seq x y z
N MET A 1 -21.83 7.60 -55.75
CA MET A 1 -21.86 7.72 -54.25
C MET A 1 -20.73 8.59 -53.71
N GLU A 2 -19.63 8.74 -54.42
CA GLU A 2 -18.43 9.51 -53.97
C GLU A 2 -18.59 11.05 -54.10
N GLN A 3 -19.31 11.54 -55.10
CA GLN A 3 -19.53 12.99 -55.25
C GLN A 3 -20.36 13.60 -54.11
N LYS A 4 -21.32 12.87 -53.53
CA LYS A 4 -22.11 13.38 -52.39
C LYS A 4 -21.30 13.50 -51.08
N LYS A 5 -20.25 12.69 -50.90
CA LYS A 5 -19.36 12.80 -49.75
C LYS A 5 -18.44 14.01 -49.83
N ARG A 6 -17.92 14.31 -51.02
CA ARG A 6 -17.03 15.49 -51.23
C ARG A 6 -17.79 16.80 -51.02
N PHE A 7 -19.06 16.88 -51.43
CA PHE A 7 -19.88 18.09 -51.24
C PHE A 7 -20.20 18.36 -49.77
N LYS A 8 -20.46 17.30 -48.94
CA LYS A 8 -20.66 17.45 -47.50
C LYS A 8 -19.41 17.92 -46.76
N THR A 9 -18.23 17.42 -47.14
CA THR A 9 -16.96 17.79 -46.49
C THR A 9 -16.60 19.26 -46.81
N ILE A 10 -16.82 19.72 -48.03
CA ILE A 10 -16.57 21.10 -48.43
C ILE A 10 -17.54 22.07 -47.74
N PHE A 11 -18.82 21.67 -47.56
CA PHE A 11 -19.82 22.52 -46.90
C PHE A 11 -19.56 22.68 -45.40
N ILE A 12 -19.07 21.63 -44.70
CA ILE A 12 -18.69 21.67 -43.30
C ILE A 12 -17.42 22.52 -43.10
N SER A 13 -16.46 22.43 -44.00
CA SER A 13 -15.25 23.26 -43.94
C SER A 13 -15.53 24.75 -44.16
N LEU A 14 -16.49 25.09 -45.05
CA LEU A 14 -16.87 26.49 -45.30
C LEU A 14 -17.65 27.10 -44.10
N LEU A 15 -18.44 26.30 -43.39
CA LEU A 15 -19.18 26.71 -42.20
C LEU A 15 -18.27 26.99 -41.00
N MET A 16 -17.16 26.24 -40.87
CA MET A 16 -16.15 26.44 -39.80
C MET A 16 -15.33 27.72 -40.05
N VAL A 17 -14.99 28.04 -41.28
CA VAL A 17 -14.25 29.28 -41.61
C VAL A 17 -15.12 30.53 -41.45
N GLY A 18 -16.43 30.44 -41.72
CA GLY A 18 -17.38 31.53 -41.50
C GLY A 18 -17.58 31.88 -40.01
N ALA A 19 -17.47 30.89 -39.11
CA ALA A 19 -17.62 31.12 -37.67
C ALA A 19 -16.42 31.82 -37.02
N MET A 20 -15.22 31.74 -37.62
CA MET A 20 -14.02 32.40 -37.09
C MET A 20 -13.86 33.87 -37.53
N LEU A 21 -14.57 34.32 -38.58
CA LEU A 21 -14.48 35.70 -39.04
C LEU A 21 -15.59 36.63 -38.49
N GLY A 22 -16.56 36.06 -37.75
CA GLY A 22 -17.69 36.83 -37.18
C GLY A 22 -17.44 37.36 -35.76
N PHE A 23 -16.31 37.04 -35.12
CA PHE A 23 -16.04 37.39 -33.69
C PHE A 23 -15.15 38.65 -33.53
N GLY A 24 -14.93 39.41 -34.54
CA GLY A 24 -13.94 40.51 -34.57
C GLY A 24 -14.46 41.95 -34.49
N TYR A 25 -15.75 42.20 -34.36
CA TYR A 25 -16.27 43.56 -34.26
C TYR A 25 -17.33 43.71 -33.15
N GLY A 26 -16.87 43.63 -31.90
CA GLY A 26 -17.64 44.07 -30.72
C GLY A 26 -17.07 45.39 -30.21
N VAL A 27 -17.77 46.46 -30.47
CA VAL A 27 -17.48 47.81 -30.02
C VAL A 27 -17.38 47.86 -28.49
N SER A 28 -16.21 48.25 -28.00
CA SER A 28 -16.00 48.51 -26.57
C SER A 28 -16.69 49.82 -26.19
N THR A 29 -17.87 49.74 -25.61
CA THR A 29 -18.45 50.84 -24.82
C THR A 29 -18.01 50.66 -23.36
N ALA A 30 -17.05 51.47 -22.95
CA ALA A 30 -16.62 51.55 -21.57
C ALA A 30 -17.74 52.10 -20.70
N ALA A 31 -18.49 51.21 -20.05
CA ALA A 31 -19.34 51.58 -18.93
C ALA A 31 -18.45 51.76 -17.70
N LYS A 32 -18.35 52.99 -17.21
CA LYS A 32 -17.78 53.32 -15.89
C LYS A 32 -18.60 52.63 -14.83
N HIS A 33 -18.09 51.54 -14.26
CA HIS A 33 -18.61 50.97 -13.04
C HIS A 33 -18.01 51.73 -11.85
N PRO A 34 -18.82 52.07 -10.83
CA PRO A 34 -18.31 52.68 -9.60
C PRO A 34 -17.42 51.63 -8.91
N ASP A 35 -16.25 52.09 -8.48
CA ASP A 35 -15.32 51.33 -7.66
C ASP A 35 -16.00 50.87 -6.38
N THR A 36 -16.56 49.65 -6.40
CA THR A 36 -16.90 48.95 -5.17
C THR A 36 -15.59 48.31 -4.71
N ALA A 37 -14.94 48.95 -3.73
CA ALA A 37 -13.79 48.38 -3.05
C ALA A 37 -14.21 47.01 -2.49
N VAL A 38 -13.78 45.94 -3.20
CA VAL A 38 -13.81 44.59 -2.65
C VAL A 38 -12.81 44.57 -1.50
N SER A 39 -13.37 44.60 -0.28
CA SER A 39 -12.60 44.37 0.94
C SER A 39 -11.94 42.99 0.84
N THR A 40 -10.70 42.95 0.38
CA THR A 40 -9.82 41.78 0.47
C THR A 40 -9.32 41.66 1.91
N GLY A 41 -10.22 41.28 2.78
CA GLY A 41 -9.97 41.04 4.21
C GLY A 41 -10.31 39.62 4.61
N SER A 42 -9.86 38.62 3.85
CA SER A 42 -9.71 37.26 4.34
C SER A 42 -8.26 36.92 4.21
N THR A 43 -7.50 37.16 5.27
CA THR A 43 -6.24 36.46 5.48
C THR A 43 -6.59 34.99 5.58
N VAL A 44 -6.60 34.30 4.45
CA VAL A 44 -6.51 32.86 4.44
C VAL A 44 -5.17 32.58 5.12
N SER A 45 -5.24 32.15 6.38
CA SER A 45 -4.08 31.59 7.06
C SER A 45 -3.60 30.45 6.18
N GLU A 46 -2.52 30.66 5.44
CA GLU A 46 -1.86 29.64 4.67
C GLU A 46 -1.23 28.64 5.64
N THR A 47 -2.07 27.79 6.22
CA THR A 47 -1.59 26.55 6.83
C THR A 47 -1.01 25.74 5.67
N PRO A 48 0.29 25.39 5.69
CA PRO A 48 0.89 24.62 4.61
C PRO A 48 0.07 23.33 4.44
N MET A 49 -0.62 23.20 3.29
CA MET A 49 -1.49 22.06 2.99
C MET A 49 -0.69 20.80 2.70
N VAL A 50 0.62 20.90 2.57
CA VAL A 50 1.52 19.80 2.24
C VAL A 50 2.62 19.75 3.29
N PRO A 51 2.88 18.59 3.92
CA PRO A 51 4.05 18.46 4.80
C PRO A 51 5.33 18.79 4.06
N ALA A 52 6.23 19.53 4.69
CA ALA A 52 7.51 19.89 4.10
C ALA A 52 8.37 18.65 3.82
N ASN A 53 8.31 17.65 4.69
CA ASN A 53 8.91 16.31 4.54
C ASN A 53 8.27 15.33 5.53
N PHE A 54 8.67 14.06 5.45
CA PHE A 54 8.24 13.00 6.37
C PHE A 54 9.40 12.45 7.23
N SER A 55 10.57 13.10 7.22
CA SER A 55 11.78 12.59 7.88
C SER A 55 11.59 12.40 9.37
N ASP A 56 11.08 13.41 10.07
CA ASP A 56 10.85 13.34 11.53
C ASP A 56 9.86 12.24 11.91
N LEU A 57 8.80 12.06 11.08
CA LEU A 57 7.84 10.99 11.29
C LEU A 57 8.51 9.62 11.07
N ALA A 58 9.28 9.48 10.00
CA ALA A 58 10.01 8.25 9.68
C ALA A 58 11.00 7.89 10.80
N GLU A 59 11.81 8.82 11.27
CA GLU A 59 12.74 8.61 12.39
C GLU A 59 12.01 8.14 13.64
N LYS A 60 10.85 8.69 13.92
CA LYS A 60 10.06 8.34 15.10
C LYS A 60 9.43 6.95 15.03
N VAL A 61 8.97 6.50 13.84
CA VAL A 61 8.22 5.25 13.71
C VAL A 61 9.08 4.05 13.30
N ARG A 62 10.16 4.26 12.53
CA ARG A 62 11.06 3.20 12.07
C ARG A 62 11.55 2.27 13.19
N PRO A 63 11.95 2.75 14.38
CA PRO A 63 12.39 1.85 15.44
C PRO A 63 11.33 0.85 15.91
N GLY A 64 10.05 1.14 15.68
CA GLY A 64 8.92 0.27 16.00
C GLY A 64 8.57 -0.74 14.91
N VAL A 65 9.14 -0.62 13.71
CA VAL A 65 8.89 -1.53 12.59
C VAL A 65 9.98 -2.59 12.53
N VAL A 66 9.57 -3.85 12.38
CA VAL A 66 10.45 -5.02 12.43
C VAL A 66 10.38 -5.80 11.11
N ASN A 67 11.46 -6.54 10.80
CA ASN A 67 11.46 -7.55 9.76
C ASN A 67 11.06 -8.90 10.34
N ILE A 68 10.22 -9.63 9.64
CA ILE A 68 9.80 -10.99 10.00
C ILE A 68 10.27 -11.94 8.91
N GLN A 69 11.11 -12.89 9.31
CA GLN A 69 11.59 -13.96 8.45
C GLN A 69 10.96 -15.27 8.90
N VAL A 70 10.44 -16.02 7.97
CA VAL A 70 9.82 -17.32 8.25
C VAL A 70 10.51 -18.42 7.47
N VAL A 71 10.59 -19.60 8.06
CA VAL A 71 11.08 -20.82 7.43
C VAL A 71 9.97 -21.86 7.50
N LYS A 72 9.65 -22.45 6.36
CA LYS A 72 8.72 -23.55 6.21
C LYS A 72 9.49 -24.76 5.68
N LYS A 73 9.47 -25.86 6.42
CA LYS A 73 10.08 -27.13 6.02
C LYS A 73 9.10 -27.95 5.19
N VAL A 74 9.27 -27.94 3.89
CA VAL A 74 8.46 -28.78 3.00
C VAL A 74 9.05 -30.18 3.00
N LYS A 75 8.40 -31.11 3.73
CA LYS A 75 8.75 -32.53 3.66
C LYS A 75 8.36 -33.06 2.28
N ASN A 76 9.31 -33.75 1.59
CA ASN A 76 9.01 -34.42 0.32
C ASN A 76 7.86 -35.40 0.51
N VAL A 77 6.69 -35.05 0.05
CA VAL A 77 5.61 -36.02 -0.25
C VAL A 77 5.98 -36.58 -1.60
N GLY A 78 6.45 -37.84 -1.61
CA GLY A 78 6.96 -38.50 -2.80
C GLY A 78 6.10 -38.35 -4.04
N PHE A 79 6.78 -38.26 -5.17
CA PHE A 79 6.30 -38.38 -6.55
C PHE A 79 4.79 -38.57 -6.71
N GLY A 80 4.06 -37.51 -7.05
CA GLY A 80 2.65 -37.66 -7.39
C GLY A 80 1.83 -36.41 -7.63
N PHE A 81 2.35 -35.21 -7.43
CA PHE A 81 1.53 -33.99 -7.52
C PHE A 81 1.67 -33.24 -8.84
N ARG A 82 1.38 -33.93 -9.96
CA ARG A 82 1.22 -33.25 -11.25
C ARG A 82 -0.25 -32.96 -11.61
N ASN A 83 -1.22 -33.42 -10.81
CA ASN A 83 -2.64 -33.19 -11.06
C ASN A 83 -3.41 -33.16 -9.74
N PHE A 84 -3.40 -32.03 -9.03
CA PHE A 84 -4.49 -31.73 -8.10
C PHE A 84 -5.43 -30.73 -8.79
N PRO A 85 -6.62 -31.15 -9.22
CA PRO A 85 -7.66 -30.22 -9.63
C PRO A 85 -8.31 -29.67 -8.34
N GLY A 86 -7.96 -28.44 -7.99
CA GLY A 86 -8.56 -27.75 -6.86
C GLY A 86 -7.54 -27.06 -5.95
N ASN A 87 -6.85 -26.08 -6.47
CA ASN A 87 -6.25 -25.05 -5.62
C ASN A 87 -7.42 -24.28 -4.97
N PRO A 88 -7.65 -24.37 -3.63
CA PRO A 88 -8.80 -23.73 -3.00
C PRO A 88 -8.80 -22.18 -3.14
N PHE A 89 -7.72 -21.61 -3.67
CA PHE A 89 -7.59 -20.16 -3.91
C PHE A 89 -7.48 -19.78 -5.40
N GLY A 90 -7.67 -20.73 -6.35
CA GLY A 90 -7.63 -20.48 -7.80
C GLY A 90 -6.27 -19.96 -8.30
N ASP A 91 -6.14 -19.82 -9.63
CA ASP A 91 -4.94 -19.25 -10.30
C ASP A 91 -4.75 -17.73 -10.04
N ASN A 92 -5.59 -17.12 -9.23
CA ASN A 92 -5.56 -15.70 -8.86
C ASN A 92 -5.22 -15.50 -7.38
N ASN A 93 -4.21 -16.22 -6.85
CA ASN A 93 -3.68 -15.88 -5.54
C ASN A 93 -2.75 -14.67 -5.67
N PRO A 94 -3.16 -13.44 -5.31
CA PRO A 94 -2.34 -12.24 -5.44
C PRO A 94 -1.07 -12.29 -4.58
N PHE A 95 -0.99 -13.27 -3.66
CA PHE A 95 0.15 -13.48 -2.77
C PHE A 95 1.02 -14.69 -3.17
N GLY A 96 0.56 -15.56 -4.09
CA GLY A 96 1.31 -16.74 -4.53
C GLY A 96 2.60 -16.37 -5.27
N ASP A 97 2.59 -15.32 -6.07
CA ASP A 97 3.76 -14.80 -6.78
C ASP A 97 4.78 -14.13 -5.84
N PHE A 98 4.35 -13.77 -4.64
CA PHE A 98 5.19 -13.10 -3.64
C PHE A 98 6.20 -14.03 -2.99
N PHE A 99 5.86 -15.31 -2.80
CA PHE A 99 6.73 -16.33 -2.22
C PHE A 99 7.38 -17.24 -3.26
N GLY A 100 7.05 -17.11 -4.56
CA GLY A 100 7.48 -17.98 -5.65
C GLY A 100 8.96 -17.93 -6.07
N PRO A 101 9.65 -16.77 -6.07
CA PRO A 101 10.99 -16.67 -6.69
C PRO A 101 12.16 -17.28 -5.93
N PHE A 102 12.00 -17.68 -4.67
CA PHE A 102 13.11 -18.19 -3.85
C PHE A 102 13.21 -19.72 -3.77
N SER A 103 12.50 -20.43 -4.63
CA SER A 103 12.57 -21.89 -4.73
C SER A 103 13.52 -22.34 -5.83
N GLU A 104 14.82 -22.11 -5.67
CA GLU A 104 15.83 -22.70 -6.55
C GLU A 104 16.34 -24.03 -5.97
N GLY A 105 16.04 -25.12 -6.69
CA GLY A 105 16.67 -26.42 -6.52
C GLY A 105 15.90 -27.39 -5.61
N ASN A 106 15.37 -28.44 -6.22
CA ASN A 106 14.70 -29.57 -5.56
C ASN A 106 15.75 -30.63 -5.14
N PRO A 107 16.35 -30.57 -3.92
CA PRO A 107 17.21 -31.65 -3.47
C PRO A 107 16.38 -32.84 -2.97
N PRO A 108 16.80 -34.09 -3.17
CA PRO A 108 16.16 -35.25 -2.56
C PRO A 108 16.35 -35.18 -1.03
N GLY A 109 15.27 -34.82 -0.29
CA GLY A 109 15.34 -34.77 1.18
C GLY A 109 14.45 -33.70 1.83
N GLY A 110 13.70 -32.94 1.07
CA GLY A 110 12.92 -31.78 1.55
C GLY A 110 13.67 -30.46 1.33
N PHE A 111 12.93 -29.38 1.14
CA PHE A 111 13.52 -28.06 0.99
C PHE A 111 12.92 -27.08 2.02
N GLU A 112 13.73 -26.10 2.41
CA GLU A 112 13.27 -24.99 3.24
C GLU A 112 12.78 -23.87 2.33
N GLN A 113 11.51 -23.53 2.47
CA GLN A 113 10.95 -22.32 1.86
C GLN A 113 11.10 -21.17 2.85
N ARG A 114 11.68 -20.08 2.41
CA ARG A 114 11.85 -18.87 3.23
C ARG A 114 10.93 -17.77 2.75
N GLY A 115 10.24 -17.14 3.70
CA GLY A 115 9.38 -15.98 3.47
C GLY A 115 9.89 -14.78 4.24
N VAL A 116 9.53 -13.60 3.78
CA VAL A 116 9.89 -12.33 4.43
C VAL A 116 8.67 -11.42 4.46
N GLY A 117 8.46 -10.76 5.59
CA GLY A 117 7.44 -9.75 5.77
C GLY A 117 7.89 -8.69 6.78
N SER A 118 7.00 -7.84 7.14
CA SER A 118 7.17 -6.81 8.16
C SER A 118 6.23 -7.04 9.33
N GLY A 119 6.45 -6.32 10.40
CA GLY A 119 5.57 -6.23 11.54
C GLY A 119 5.84 -4.96 12.30
N PHE A 120 5.05 -4.66 13.31
CA PHE A 120 5.35 -3.56 14.20
C PHE A 120 5.11 -3.92 15.66
N VAL A 121 5.89 -3.30 16.52
CA VAL A 121 5.86 -3.52 17.98
C VAL A 121 4.60 -2.89 18.54
N MET A 122 3.78 -3.70 19.22
CA MET A 122 2.55 -3.28 19.89
C MET A 122 2.80 -2.86 21.34
N SER A 123 3.72 -3.55 22.02
CA SER A 123 3.98 -3.31 23.43
C SER A 123 5.45 -3.54 23.80
N ARG A 124 5.85 -2.97 24.94
CA ARG A 124 7.21 -3.18 25.50
C ARG A 124 7.46 -4.61 25.97
N ASP A 125 6.40 -5.40 26.16
CA ASP A 125 6.51 -6.80 26.53
C ASP A 125 6.89 -7.70 25.36
N GLY A 126 7.02 -7.17 24.13
CA GLY A 126 7.45 -7.92 22.96
C GLY A 126 6.33 -8.50 22.11
N TYR A 127 5.13 -7.94 22.20
CA TYR A 127 4.06 -8.26 21.24
C TYR A 127 4.25 -7.48 19.94
N ILE A 128 4.15 -8.19 18.82
CA ILE A 128 4.33 -7.68 17.45
C ILE A 128 3.11 -8.06 16.65
N LEU A 129 2.53 -7.09 15.97
CA LEU A 129 1.44 -7.31 15.02
C LEU A 129 2.00 -7.43 13.61
N THR A 130 1.46 -8.37 12.84
CA THR A 130 1.76 -8.61 11.44
C THR A 130 0.56 -9.20 10.72
N ASN A 131 0.68 -9.51 9.43
CA ASN A 131 -0.36 -10.24 8.70
C ASN A 131 -0.29 -11.75 8.97
N ASN A 132 -1.46 -12.41 8.92
CA ASN A 132 -1.55 -13.85 9.05
C ASN A 132 -0.78 -14.57 7.93
N HIS A 133 -0.94 -14.13 6.67
CA HIS A 133 -0.26 -14.74 5.52
C HIS A 133 1.27 -14.69 5.61
N VAL A 134 1.85 -13.76 6.40
CA VAL A 134 3.32 -13.68 6.63
C VAL A 134 3.81 -14.85 7.48
N VAL A 135 3.02 -15.26 8.48
CA VAL A 135 3.43 -16.30 9.46
C VAL A 135 2.68 -17.61 9.31
N GLU A 136 1.78 -17.70 8.35
CA GLU A 136 1.00 -18.88 8.07
C GLU A 136 1.90 -20.05 7.68
N ASP A 137 1.66 -21.21 8.33
CA ASP A 137 2.44 -22.44 8.13
C ASP A 137 3.97 -22.31 8.41
N ALA A 138 4.41 -21.27 9.11
CA ALA A 138 5.81 -21.15 9.49
C ALA A 138 6.21 -22.16 10.55
N ASP A 139 7.27 -22.94 10.30
CA ASP A 139 7.90 -23.80 11.31
C ASP A 139 8.80 -23.00 12.24
N GLN A 140 9.39 -21.90 11.72
CA GLN A 140 10.22 -20.99 12.48
C GLN A 140 9.94 -19.56 12.09
N ILE A 141 9.92 -18.68 13.07
CA ILE A 141 9.76 -17.23 12.89
C ILE A 141 10.96 -16.56 13.55
N ASN A 142 11.67 -15.74 12.81
CA ASN A 142 12.74 -14.90 13.29
C ASN A 142 12.34 -13.43 13.11
N VAL A 143 12.40 -12.65 14.18
CA VAL A 143 12.06 -11.24 14.19
C VAL A 143 13.34 -10.43 14.35
N LYS A 144 13.64 -9.59 13.36
CA LYS A 144 14.79 -8.68 13.39
C LYS A 144 14.32 -7.27 13.66
N LEU A 145 14.80 -6.71 14.75
CA LEU A 145 14.51 -5.33 15.17
C LEU A 145 15.31 -4.30 14.33
N ALA A 146 14.91 -3.05 14.39
CA ALA A 146 15.59 -1.93 13.70
C ALA A 146 17.07 -1.77 14.14
N ASN A 147 17.42 -2.17 15.36
CA ASN A 147 18.78 -2.15 15.88
C ASN A 147 19.63 -3.37 15.42
N GLY A 148 19.10 -4.21 14.55
CA GLY A 148 19.77 -5.39 14.00
C GLY A 148 19.71 -6.64 14.87
N LYS A 149 19.21 -6.57 16.11
CA LYS A 149 19.06 -7.73 16.97
C LYS A 149 17.93 -8.64 16.48
N GLU A 150 18.17 -9.94 16.59
CA GLU A 150 17.24 -10.99 16.13
C GLU A 150 16.72 -11.79 17.32
N TYR A 151 15.44 -12.14 17.26
CA TYR A 151 14.73 -12.89 18.29
C TYR A 151 13.84 -13.94 17.67
N GLU A 152 13.74 -15.09 18.32
CA GLU A 152 12.75 -16.11 17.96
C GLU A 152 11.35 -15.60 18.27
N GLY A 153 10.45 -15.65 17.28
CA GLY A 153 9.06 -15.28 17.42
C GLY A 153 8.17 -16.49 17.64
N LYS A 154 7.18 -16.35 18.54
CA LYS A 154 6.15 -17.36 18.79
C LYS A 154 4.79 -16.78 18.45
N ILE A 155 3.98 -17.50 17.67
CA ILE A 155 2.61 -17.10 17.37
C ILE A 155 1.78 -17.22 18.65
N VAL A 156 1.18 -16.10 19.07
CA VAL A 156 0.25 -16.04 20.22
C VAL A 156 -1.18 -16.21 19.76
N GLY A 157 -1.50 -15.66 18.60
CA GLY A 157 -2.83 -15.77 17.99
C GLY A 157 -2.79 -15.30 16.54
N ARG A 158 -3.74 -15.81 15.76
CA ARG A 158 -3.91 -15.40 14.35
C ARG A 158 -5.37 -15.50 13.96
N ASP A 159 -5.75 -14.67 13.01
CA ASP A 159 -7.06 -14.67 12.37
C ASP A 159 -6.90 -14.56 10.86
N SER A 160 -7.14 -15.67 10.16
CA SER A 160 -7.06 -15.73 8.71
C SER A 160 -8.17 -14.93 8.01
N LYS A 161 -9.28 -14.64 8.71
CA LYS A 161 -10.41 -13.90 8.13
C LYS A 161 -10.14 -12.41 8.04
N THR A 162 -9.37 -11.87 8.97
CA THR A 162 -8.93 -10.46 9.00
C THR A 162 -7.49 -10.31 8.54
N ASP A 163 -6.81 -11.42 8.23
CA ASP A 163 -5.39 -11.49 7.88
C ASP A 163 -4.47 -10.86 8.93
N LEU A 164 -4.75 -11.08 10.22
CA LEU A 164 -3.94 -10.58 11.32
C LEU A 164 -3.27 -11.72 12.09
N ALA A 165 -2.06 -11.46 12.58
CA ALA A 165 -1.33 -12.35 13.48
C ALA A 165 -0.59 -11.56 14.57
N LEU A 166 -0.57 -12.12 15.77
CA LEU A 166 0.15 -11.61 16.92
C LEU A 166 1.32 -12.56 17.23
N VAL A 167 2.52 -12.01 17.18
CA VAL A 167 3.78 -12.71 17.47
C VAL A 167 4.36 -12.17 18.76
N LYS A 168 4.93 -13.04 19.58
CA LYS A 168 5.64 -12.70 20.82
C LYS A 168 7.12 -12.97 20.66
N ILE A 169 7.96 -12.02 21.06
CA ILE A 169 9.39 -12.20 21.27
C ILE A 169 9.72 -12.02 22.75
N GLU A 170 10.76 -12.70 23.22
CA GLU A 170 11.19 -12.66 24.62
C GLU A 170 12.61 -12.10 24.73
N GLY A 171 12.94 -11.49 25.88
CA GLY A 171 14.30 -11.00 26.17
C GLY A 171 14.70 -9.69 25.45
N ALA A 172 13.80 -9.07 24.73
CA ALA A 172 14.06 -7.79 24.10
C ALA A 172 13.86 -6.64 25.11
N SER A 173 14.86 -5.78 25.28
CA SER A 173 14.83 -4.68 26.26
C SER A 173 14.63 -3.30 25.66
N ASP A 174 14.80 -3.16 24.34
CA ASP A 174 14.77 -1.86 23.63
C ASP A 174 13.71 -1.89 22.54
N LEU A 175 12.45 -1.96 22.98
CA LEU A 175 11.31 -2.01 22.09
C LEU A 175 10.62 -0.64 22.03
N HIS A 176 10.22 -0.24 20.80
CA HIS A 176 9.56 1.01 20.51
C HIS A 176 8.11 0.75 20.05
N PRO A 177 7.14 0.67 20.98
CA PRO A 177 5.76 0.42 20.60
C PRO A 177 5.17 1.55 19.78
N LEU A 178 4.45 1.20 18.71
CA LEU A 178 3.67 2.12 17.92
C LEU A 178 2.24 2.19 18.44
N LYS A 179 1.62 3.36 18.30
CA LYS A 179 0.24 3.58 18.71
C LYS A 179 -0.71 3.23 17.58
N LEU A 180 -1.76 2.49 17.89
CA LEU A 180 -2.85 2.28 16.95
C LEU A 180 -3.65 3.59 16.78
N GLY A 181 -3.96 3.93 15.53
CA GLY A 181 -4.86 5.01 15.18
C GLY A 181 -6.30 4.50 15.02
N ASN A 182 -7.20 5.44 14.73
CA ASN A 182 -8.56 5.13 14.36
C ASN A 182 -8.77 5.40 12.87
N SER A 183 -8.98 4.34 12.08
CA SER A 183 -9.18 4.46 10.63
C SER A 183 -10.48 5.18 10.25
N GLU A 184 -11.46 5.24 11.15
CA GLU A 184 -12.71 6.00 10.90
C GLU A 184 -12.45 7.50 10.78
N ASP A 185 -11.46 8.02 11.51
CA ASP A 185 -11.11 9.44 11.51
C ASP A 185 -10.32 9.86 10.25
N LEU A 186 -9.82 8.89 9.49
CA LEU A 186 -9.09 9.17 8.24
C LEU A 186 -10.04 9.71 7.16
N LYS A 187 -9.57 10.76 6.46
CA LYS A 187 -10.27 11.36 5.34
C LYS A 187 -9.55 11.03 4.03
N VAL A 188 -10.31 10.83 2.96
CA VAL A 188 -9.75 10.78 1.60
C VAL A 188 -8.99 12.07 1.33
N GLY A 189 -7.78 11.97 0.78
CA GLY A 189 -6.85 13.08 0.59
C GLY A 189 -5.90 13.33 1.76
N SER A 190 -6.07 12.67 2.92
CA SER A 190 -5.09 12.75 4.02
C SER A 190 -3.76 12.11 3.62
N TRP A 191 -2.66 12.71 4.02
CA TRP A 191 -1.33 12.12 3.86
C TRP A 191 -1.18 10.86 4.69
N VAL A 192 -0.56 9.85 4.10
CA VAL A 192 -0.18 8.60 4.77
C VAL A 192 1.25 8.22 4.40
N VAL A 193 1.89 7.50 5.30
CA VAL A 193 3.23 6.96 5.12
C VAL A 193 3.15 5.45 5.35
N ALA A 194 3.69 4.67 4.41
CA ALA A 194 3.88 3.24 4.59
C ALA A 194 5.33 2.97 4.99
N VAL A 195 5.49 2.16 6.04
CA VAL A 195 6.81 1.78 6.56
C VAL A 195 6.86 0.27 6.70
N GLY A 196 7.82 -0.35 6.02
CA GLY A 196 8.08 -1.79 6.10
C GLY A 196 9.57 -2.07 6.20
N SER A 197 9.92 -3.34 6.41
CA SER A 197 11.31 -3.81 6.48
C SER A 197 11.51 -5.03 5.58
N PRO A 198 11.36 -4.88 4.24
CA PRO A 198 11.27 -6.01 3.32
C PRO A 198 12.52 -6.88 3.25
N PHE A 199 13.69 -6.32 3.47
CA PHE A 199 14.96 -7.04 3.29
C PHE A 199 15.73 -7.25 4.61
N GLY A 200 15.17 -6.86 5.76
CA GLY A 200 15.85 -6.97 7.05
C GLY A 200 17.13 -6.12 7.19
N LEU A 201 17.34 -5.17 6.28
CA LEU A 201 18.46 -4.23 6.30
C LEU A 201 17.99 -2.92 6.92
N GLU A 202 17.33 -2.07 6.15
CA GLU A 202 16.75 -0.81 6.60
C GLU A 202 15.25 -0.79 6.32
N GLN A 203 14.51 -0.03 7.12
CA GLN A 203 13.09 0.17 6.90
C GLN A 203 12.89 1.04 5.66
N THR A 204 12.05 0.57 4.75
CA THR A 204 11.60 1.33 3.57
C THR A 204 10.44 2.23 3.97
N VAL A 205 10.50 3.48 3.55
CA VAL A 205 9.48 4.49 3.81
C VAL A 205 8.96 5.03 2.49
N THR A 206 7.66 4.98 2.29
CA THR A 206 6.98 5.57 1.14
C THR A 206 5.84 6.47 1.62
N ALA A 207 5.46 7.47 0.85
CA ALA A 207 4.40 8.39 1.20
C ALA A 207 3.40 8.56 0.05
N GLY A 208 2.17 8.82 0.39
CA GLY A 208 1.06 9.05 -0.53
C GLY A 208 -0.14 9.59 0.23
N ILE A 209 -1.32 9.47 -0.36
CA ILE A 209 -2.56 9.91 0.25
C ILE A 209 -3.55 8.74 0.41
N VAL A 210 -4.54 8.91 1.26
CA VAL A 210 -5.73 8.06 1.27
C VAL A 210 -6.52 8.33 0.00
N SER A 211 -6.52 7.38 -0.94
CA SER A 211 -7.25 7.51 -2.21
C SER A 211 -8.71 7.10 -2.07
N ALA A 212 -9.01 6.12 -1.20
CA ALA A 212 -10.37 5.68 -0.87
C ALA A 212 -10.38 4.90 0.46
N LYS A 213 -11.59 4.68 1.02
CA LYS A 213 -11.83 3.84 2.21
C LYS A 213 -12.90 2.80 1.89
N GLY A 214 -12.96 1.73 2.69
CA GLY A 214 -14.00 0.72 2.57
C GLY A 214 -13.90 -0.13 1.30
N ARG A 215 -12.68 -0.37 0.78
CA ARG A 215 -12.50 -1.19 -0.40
C ARG A 215 -12.66 -2.67 -0.08
N VAL A 216 -13.52 -3.32 -0.85
CA VAL A 216 -13.69 -4.78 -0.87
C VAL A 216 -13.01 -5.30 -2.14
N ILE A 217 -11.96 -6.08 -1.98
CA ILE A 217 -11.15 -6.59 -3.10
C ILE A 217 -11.24 -8.10 -3.27
N GLY A 218 -11.98 -8.78 -2.40
CA GLY A 218 -12.19 -10.23 -2.44
C GLY A 218 -11.07 -11.03 -1.77
N SER A 219 -10.27 -10.40 -0.90
CA SER A 219 -9.22 -11.08 -0.14
C SER A 219 -9.77 -11.85 1.06
N GLY A 220 -10.92 -11.45 1.58
CA GLY A 220 -11.54 -12.10 2.74
C GLY A 220 -12.97 -11.62 3.02
N PRO A 221 -13.67 -12.27 3.97
CA PRO A 221 -15.05 -11.93 4.29
C PRO A 221 -15.22 -10.61 5.05
N TYR A 222 -14.13 -10.05 5.56
CA TYR A 222 -14.10 -8.80 6.33
C TYR A 222 -13.29 -7.71 5.65
N ASP A 223 -13.22 -7.73 4.32
CA ASP A 223 -12.53 -6.70 3.55
C ASP A 223 -13.05 -5.30 3.88
N ASN A 224 -12.17 -4.45 4.35
CA ASN A 224 -12.44 -3.03 4.62
C ASN A 224 -11.12 -2.25 4.48
N PHE A 225 -10.56 -2.24 3.26
CA PHE A 225 -9.23 -1.70 3.01
C PHE A 225 -9.24 -0.19 2.81
N ILE A 226 -8.14 0.43 3.24
CA ILE A 226 -7.78 1.80 2.89
C ILE A 226 -6.94 1.72 1.62
N GLN A 227 -7.39 2.36 0.54
CA GLN A 227 -6.62 2.50 -0.68
C GLN A 227 -5.69 3.70 -0.56
N THR A 228 -4.43 3.52 -0.95
CA THR A 228 -3.43 4.59 -1.02
C THR A 228 -2.63 4.49 -2.32
N ASP A 229 -2.02 5.58 -2.74
CA ASP A 229 -1.01 5.64 -3.80
C ASP A 229 0.43 5.65 -3.26
N ALA A 230 0.61 5.58 -1.94
CA ALA A 230 1.91 5.24 -1.35
C ALA A 230 2.36 3.88 -1.89
N SER A 231 3.61 3.79 -2.37
CA SER A 231 4.13 2.55 -2.95
C SER A 231 4.18 1.44 -1.91
N ILE A 232 3.42 0.37 -2.13
CA ILE A 232 3.46 -0.86 -1.34
C ILE A 232 4.27 -1.89 -2.13
N ASN A 233 5.43 -2.23 -1.61
CA ASN A 233 6.36 -3.16 -2.23
C ASN A 233 6.32 -4.54 -1.55
N PRO A 234 6.74 -5.62 -2.24
CA PRO A 234 6.96 -6.92 -1.66
C PRO A 234 7.79 -6.85 -0.36
N GLY A 235 7.31 -7.51 0.72
CA GLY A 235 7.93 -7.46 2.06
C GLY A 235 7.39 -6.38 2.99
N ASN A 236 6.58 -5.45 2.51
CA ASN A 236 5.89 -4.48 3.38
C ASN A 236 4.67 -5.09 4.10
N SER A 237 4.21 -6.28 3.70
CA SER A 237 3.10 -6.96 4.38
C SER A 237 3.32 -7.05 5.88
N GLY A 238 2.39 -6.55 6.68
CA GLY A 238 2.43 -6.50 8.15
C GLY A 238 3.08 -5.23 8.73
N GLY A 239 3.60 -4.35 7.88
CA GLY A 239 4.17 -3.06 8.28
C GLY A 239 3.13 -1.99 8.54
#